data_bafe1edb42f32637479fbfeae0823bc4
#
_entry.id   bafe1edb42f32637479fbfeae0823bc4
#
_cell.length_a   1.000
_cell.length_b   1.000
_cell.length_c   1.000
_cell.angle_alpha   90.00
_cell.angle_beta   90.00
_cell.angle_gamma   90.00
#
_symmetry.space_group_name_H-M   'P 1'
#
loop_
_entity.id
_entity.type
_entity.pdbx_description
1 polymer ?
#
loop_
_entity_poly.entity_id
_entity_poly.type
_entity_poly.pdbx_seq_one_letter_code
_entity_poly.pdbx_strand_id
1 'polypeptide(L)'
;MKDYTYIAADFDNDKSAVDELYWMRNNGYIRFKDAHDIQQSNDSSLACSIKKSLSYRLSFSYKFILIVGSHTNTVSKGGCQLCTSYNSHTYSCRRNNNVDYRSFIKFECDKAVKDGLKVVVLYNSRTVNRGLCPETVRNIGTHRQMWYQGADGKNYWDIKGIVQAIG
;
A
#
# COMPACT_ATOMS: atom_id res chain seq x y z
N MET A 1 3.10 7.81 20.46
CA MET A 1 4.07 8.25 19.44
C MET A 1 3.89 7.40 18.18
N LYS A 2 3.87 8.00 17.01
CA LYS A 2 3.73 7.27 15.74
C LYS A 2 5.12 6.90 15.24
N ASP A 3 5.51 5.64 15.36
CA ASP A 3 6.88 5.18 15.06
C ASP A 3 6.97 4.25 13.84
N TYR A 4 5.82 3.83 13.33
CA TYR A 4 5.77 2.79 12.31
C TYR A 4 5.70 3.37 10.89
N THR A 5 6.21 2.60 9.96
CA THR A 5 6.02 2.79 8.51
C THR A 5 5.06 1.73 8.01
N TYR A 6 4.04 2.17 7.28
CA TYR A 6 3.07 1.29 6.66
C TYR A 6 3.41 1.10 5.19
N ILE A 7 3.50 -0.14 4.73
CA ILE A 7 3.74 -0.48 3.32
C ILE A 7 2.45 -1.05 2.73
N ALA A 8 1.91 -0.38 1.74
CA ALA A 8 0.76 -0.83 0.95
C ALA A 8 1.22 -1.25 -0.45
N ALA A 9 0.74 -2.39 -0.92
CA ALA A 9 1.06 -2.92 -2.25
C ALA A 9 0.01 -3.93 -2.69
N ASP A 10 -0.08 -4.17 -3.99
CA ASP A 10 -0.67 -5.39 -4.52
C ASP A 10 0.35 -6.54 -4.38
N PHE A 11 0.30 -7.23 -3.24
CA PHE A 11 1.26 -8.28 -2.90
C PHE A 11 1.25 -9.44 -3.89
N ASP A 12 0.18 -9.66 -4.63
CA ASP A 12 0.10 -10.72 -5.62
C ASP A 12 0.92 -10.39 -6.88
N ASN A 13 0.97 -9.10 -7.29
CA ASN A 13 1.65 -8.66 -8.50
C ASN A 13 2.97 -7.93 -8.25
N ASP A 14 3.11 -7.27 -7.09
CA ASP A 14 4.26 -6.41 -6.77
C ASP A 14 5.17 -6.98 -5.66
N LYS A 15 5.08 -8.28 -5.41
CA LYS A 15 5.85 -8.95 -4.36
C LYS A 15 7.35 -8.68 -4.44
N SER A 16 7.93 -8.69 -5.64
CA SER A 16 9.37 -8.44 -5.83
C SER A 16 9.81 -7.07 -5.32
N ALA A 17 8.99 -6.06 -5.52
CA ALA A 17 9.26 -4.70 -5.04
C ALA A 17 9.13 -4.60 -3.51
N VAL A 18 8.18 -5.31 -2.93
CA VAL A 18 8.05 -5.42 -1.46
C VAL A 18 9.26 -6.12 -0.87
N ASP A 19 9.65 -7.26 -1.45
CA ASP A 19 10.83 -8.04 -1.01
C ASP A 19 12.11 -7.19 -1.08
N GLU A 20 12.24 -6.33 -2.11
CA GLU A 20 13.39 -5.43 -2.24
C GLU A 20 13.44 -4.40 -1.10
N LEU A 21 12.32 -3.81 -0.69
CA LEU A 21 12.28 -2.90 0.45
C LEU A 21 12.70 -3.60 1.75
N TYR A 22 12.26 -4.84 1.97
CA TYR A 22 12.68 -5.62 3.13
C TYR A 22 14.16 -5.99 3.07
N TRP A 23 14.66 -6.35 1.88
CA TRP A 23 16.09 -6.59 1.67
C TRP A 23 16.91 -5.33 1.99
N MET A 24 16.50 -4.16 1.49
CA MET A 24 17.15 -2.88 1.79
C MET A 24 17.15 -2.57 3.29
N ARG A 25 16.04 -2.83 3.99
CA ARG A 25 15.96 -2.68 5.45
C ARG A 25 16.93 -3.61 6.17
N ASN A 26 16.94 -4.88 5.80
CA ASN A 26 17.76 -5.91 6.44
C ASN A 26 19.26 -5.69 6.20
N ASN A 27 19.63 -5.03 5.10
CA ASN A 27 21.01 -4.67 4.77
C ASN A 27 21.40 -3.24 5.19
N GLY A 28 20.54 -2.54 5.94
CA GLY A 28 20.85 -1.25 6.55
C GLY A 28 20.79 -0.03 5.63
N TYR A 29 20.28 -0.18 4.39
CA TYR A 29 20.10 0.96 3.47
C TYR A 29 18.97 1.89 3.90
N ILE A 30 17.91 1.34 4.49
CA ILE A 30 16.77 2.08 5.05
C ILE A 30 16.43 1.54 6.44
N ARG A 31 15.81 2.39 7.25
CA ARG A 31 15.40 2.01 8.62
C ARG A 31 13.94 2.34 8.81
N PHE A 32 13.16 1.35 9.22
CA PHE A 32 11.78 1.54 9.64
C PHE A 32 11.29 0.38 10.51
N LYS A 33 10.32 0.67 11.37
CA LYS A 33 9.50 -0.33 12.04
C LYS A 33 8.29 -0.61 11.15
N ASP A 34 8.07 -1.86 10.82
CA ASP A 34 6.96 -2.25 9.95
C ASP A 34 5.65 -2.29 10.74
N ALA A 35 4.65 -1.57 10.27
CA ALA A 35 3.32 -1.60 10.86
C ALA A 35 2.65 -2.98 10.75
N HIS A 36 3.06 -3.83 9.80
CA HIS A 36 2.57 -5.21 9.67
C HIS A 36 3.03 -6.12 10.81
N ASP A 37 4.10 -5.75 11.54
CA ASP A 37 4.52 -6.47 12.73
C ASP A 37 3.55 -6.29 13.91
N ILE A 38 2.63 -5.32 13.85
CA ILE A 38 1.58 -5.12 14.84
C ILE A 38 0.52 -6.20 14.65
N GLN A 39 0.45 -7.13 15.59
CA GLN A 39 -0.51 -8.23 15.52
C GLN A 39 -1.95 -7.76 15.77
N GLN A 40 -2.89 -8.32 15.01
CA GLN A 40 -4.30 -8.06 15.14
C GLN A 40 -5.09 -9.37 15.07
N SER A 41 -6.02 -9.56 15.99
CA SER A 41 -6.87 -10.75 16.05
C SER A 41 -7.87 -10.88 14.89
N ASN A 42 -8.10 -9.80 14.13
CA ASN A 42 -9.12 -9.73 13.08
C ASN A 42 -8.56 -9.82 11.65
N ASP A 43 -7.32 -10.31 11.49
CA ASP A 43 -6.65 -10.40 10.18
C ASP A 43 -7.24 -11.47 9.25
N SER A 44 -8.18 -12.27 9.73
CA SER A 44 -8.77 -13.35 8.94
C SER A 44 -10.23 -13.12 8.66
N SER A 45 -10.66 -13.10 7.45
CA SER A 45 -11.94 -13.50 6.87
C SER A 45 -12.76 -12.44 6.14
N LEU A 46 -13.25 -11.38 6.76
CA LEU A 46 -14.13 -10.42 6.08
C LEU A 46 -13.41 -9.13 5.74
N ALA A 47 -13.71 -8.54 4.59
CA ALA A 47 -13.11 -7.29 4.13
C ALA A 47 -13.23 -6.17 5.17
N CYS A 48 -14.38 -6.05 5.84
CA CYS A 48 -14.57 -5.04 6.91
C CYS A 48 -13.69 -5.30 8.14
N SER A 49 -13.48 -6.55 8.53
CA SER A 49 -12.60 -6.92 9.64
C SER A 49 -11.13 -6.65 9.29
N ILE A 50 -10.71 -7.02 8.08
CA ILE A 50 -9.37 -6.70 7.57
C ILE A 50 -9.16 -5.18 7.56
N LYS A 51 -10.10 -4.39 7.03
CA LYS A 51 -10.00 -2.93 7.02
C LYS A 51 -9.89 -2.31 8.43
N LYS A 52 -10.52 -2.90 9.44
CA LYS A 52 -10.33 -2.48 10.84
C LYS A 52 -8.89 -2.70 11.29
N SER A 53 -8.30 -3.86 10.99
CA SER A 53 -6.90 -4.16 11.29
C SER A 53 -5.94 -3.22 10.56
N LEU A 54 -6.17 -2.95 9.27
CA LEU A 54 -5.38 -2.00 8.49
C LEU A 54 -5.47 -0.59 9.08
N SER A 55 -6.68 -0.15 9.43
CA SER A 55 -6.90 1.15 10.06
C SER A 55 -6.16 1.28 11.40
N TYR A 56 -6.16 0.22 12.20
CA TYR A 56 -5.43 0.19 13.46
C TYR A 56 -3.93 0.35 13.24
N ARG A 57 -3.33 -0.41 12.32
CA ARG A 57 -1.90 -0.31 11.98
C ARG A 57 -1.53 1.08 11.46
N LEU A 58 -2.36 1.66 10.60
CA LEU A 58 -2.16 3.01 10.07
C LEU A 58 -2.17 4.07 11.18
N SER A 59 -2.98 3.88 12.23
CA SER A 59 -3.05 4.83 13.35
C SER A 59 -1.74 4.97 14.14
N PHE A 60 -0.87 3.96 14.12
CA PHE A 60 0.46 3.98 14.73
C PHE A 60 1.57 4.40 13.77
N SER A 61 1.23 4.62 12.50
CA SER A 61 2.20 4.94 11.48
C SER A 61 2.37 6.45 11.32
N TYR A 62 3.59 6.89 11.04
CA TYR A 62 3.90 8.27 10.66
C TYR A 62 4.17 8.39 9.16
N LYS A 63 4.54 7.28 8.53
CA LYS A 63 4.90 7.19 7.11
C LYS A 63 4.08 6.09 6.43
N PHE A 64 3.65 6.39 5.22
CA PHE A 64 2.94 5.49 4.33
C PHE A 64 3.71 5.35 3.03
N ILE A 65 4.14 4.14 2.71
CA ILE A 65 4.82 3.79 1.46
C ILE A 65 3.83 2.99 0.61
N LEU A 66 3.46 3.53 -0.54
CA LEU A 66 2.67 2.81 -1.54
C LEU A 66 3.59 2.32 -2.65
N ILE A 67 3.58 1.03 -2.93
CA ILE A 67 4.18 0.46 -4.14
C ILE A 67 3.11 0.43 -5.22
N VAL A 68 3.42 1.03 -6.38
CA VAL A 68 2.53 1.11 -7.53
C VAL A 68 3.06 0.23 -8.66
N GLY A 69 2.29 -0.76 -9.03
CA GLY A 69 2.51 -1.59 -10.21
C GLY A 69 1.41 -1.41 -11.25
N SER A 70 1.41 -2.24 -12.28
CA SER A 70 0.46 -2.15 -13.39
C SER A 70 -0.99 -2.38 -12.99
N HIS A 71 -1.25 -3.09 -11.90
CA HIS A 71 -2.60 -3.46 -11.43
C HIS A 71 -3.09 -2.67 -10.22
N THR A 72 -2.25 -1.84 -9.61
CA THR A 72 -2.56 -1.16 -8.35
C THR A 72 -3.87 -0.39 -8.38
N ASN A 73 -4.16 0.31 -9.47
CA ASN A 73 -5.37 1.15 -9.59
C ASN A 73 -6.61 0.36 -10.05
N THR A 74 -6.44 -0.87 -10.52
CA THR A 74 -7.54 -1.72 -11.04
C THR A 74 -7.91 -2.85 -10.09
N VAL A 75 -7.12 -3.10 -9.06
CA VAL A 75 -7.41 -4.15 -8.07
C VAL A 75 -8.67 -3.81 -7.28
N SER A 76 -9.56 -4.79 -7.15
CA SER A 76 -10.84 -4.65 -6.42
C SER A 76 -10.87 -5.44 -5.11
N LYS A 77 -9.83 -6.22 -4.81
CA LYS A 77 -9.70 -7.02 -3.58
C LYS A 77 -9.93 -6.16 -2.34
N GLY A 78 -10.85 -6.58 -1.50
CA GLY A 78 -11.24 -5.87 -0.28
C GLY A 78 -12.54 -5.06 -0.39
N GLY A 79 -13.10 -4.90 -1.57
CA GLY A 79 -14.41 -4.28 -1.74
C GLY A 79 -15.54 -5.18 -1.23
N CYS A 80 -16.56 -4.57 -0.61
CA CYS A 80 -17.71 -5.31 -0.08
C CYS A 80 -18.47 -6.08 -1.15
N GLN A 81 -18.47 -5.63 -2.39
CA GLN A 81 -19.10 -6.35 -3.52
C GLN A 81 -18.53 -7.76 -3.75
N LEU A 82 -17.32 -8.04 -3.28
CA LEU A 82 -16.67 -9.35 -3.36
C LEU A 82 -16.82 -10.17 -2.06
N CYS A 83 -17.48 -9.62 -1.05
CA CYS A 83 -17.65 -10.26 0.25
C CYS A 83 -18.79 -11.27 0.21
N THR A 84 -18.61 -12.43 0.86
CA THR A 84 -19.66 -13.47 0.97
C THR A 84 -20.89 -13.02 1.75
N SER A 85 -20.75 -12.01 2.61
CA SER A 85 -21.87 -11.42 3.37
C SER A 85 -22.58 -10.27 2.63
N TYR A 86 -22.18 -9.94 1.41
CA TYR A 86 -22.79 -8.90 0.62
C TYR A 86 -24.07 -9.40 -0.07
N ASN A 87 -25.12 -8.60 -0.03
CA ASN A 87 -26.36 -8.84 -0.75
C ASN A 87 -26.46 -7.89 -1.94
N SER A 88 -26.30 -8.42 -3.16
CA SER A 88 -26.33 -7.63 -4.39
C SER A 88 -27.74 -7.13 -4.78
N HIS A 89 -28.80 -7.70 -4.21
CA HIS A 89 -30.17 -7.25 -4.48
C HIS A 89 -30.55 -6.03 -3.62
N THR A 90 -30.06 -5.98 -2.39
CA THR A 90 -30.36 -4.89 -1.43
C THR A 90 -29.17 -3.95 -1.27
N TYR A 91 -28.03 -4.22 -1.91
CA TYR A 91 -26.79 -3.45 -1.79
C TYR A 91 -26.35 -3.23 -0.33
N SER A 92 -26.52 -4.27 0.48
CA SER A 92 -26.29 -4.20 1.92
C SER A 92 -25.44 -5.37 2.43
N CYS A 93 -24.90 -5.21 3.62
CA CYS A 93 -24.20 -6.28 4.33
C CYS A 93 -25.21 -7.09 5.15
N ARG A 94 -25.24 -8.42 4.99
CA ARG A 94 -26.10 -9.33 5.78
C ARG A 94 -25.80 -9.31 7.29
N ARG A 95 -24.64 -8.77 7.67
CA ARG A 95 -24.23 -8.60 9.07
C ARG A 95 -24.48 -7.19 9.60
N ASN A 96 -25.24 -6.37 8.87
CA ASN A 96 -25.57 -4.98 9.23
C ASN A 96 -24.35 -4.06 9.39
N ASN A 97 -23.21 -4.40 8.75
CA ASN A 97 -22.07 -3.49 8.67
C ASN A 97 -22.25 -2.48 7.53
N ASN A 98 -21.61 -1.33 7.66
CA ASN A 98 -21.55 -0.35 6.57
C ASN A 98 -20.83 -0.96 5.37
N VAL A 99 -21.37 -0.74 4.17
CA VAL A 99 -20.79 -1.21 2.92
C VAL A 99 -19.70 -0.25 2.47
N ASP A 100 -18.54 -0.79 2.11
CA ASP A 100 -17.41 -0.05 1.58
C ASP A 100 -16.87 -0.76 0.33
N TYR A 101 -17.08 -0.16 -0.84
CA TYR A 101 -16.70 -0.73 -2.14
C TYR A 101 -15.23 -0.54 -2.49
N ARG A 102 -14.46 0.21 -1.69
CA ARG A 102 -13.04 0.44 -1.95
C ARG A 102 -12.23 -0.85 -1.82
N SER A 103 -11.25 -1.03 -2.71
CA SER A 103 -10.20 -2.04 -2.50
C SER A 103 -9.42 -1.76 -1.21
N PHE A 104 -8.66 -2.74 -0.74
CA PHE A 104 -7.77 -2.52 0.41
C PHE A 104 -6.80 -1.36 0.14
N ILE A 105 -6.13 -1.36 -1.00
CA ILE A 105 -5.16 -0.31 -1.37
C ILE A 105 -5.82 1.08 -1.39
N LYS A 106 -7.01 1.21 -1.96
CA LYS A 106 -7.72 2.49 -1.99
C LYS A 106 -8.13 2.94 -0.59
N PHE A 107 -8.60 2.01 0.25
CA PHE A 107 -8.91 2.27 1.65
C PHE A 107 -7.67 2.75 2.42
N GLU A 108 -6.53 2.09 2.24
CA GLU A 108 -5.27 2.41 2.89
C GLU A 108 -4.78 3.80 2.48
N CYS A 109 -4.84 4.14 1.18
CA CYS A 109 -4.48 5.45 0.67
C CYS A 109 -5.35 6.56 1.27
N ASP A 110 -6.67 6.38 1.25
CA ASP A 110 -7.63 7.35 1.80
C ASP A 110 -7.39 7.56 3.30
N LYS A 111 -7.15 6.48 4.03
CA LYS A 111 -6.87 6.53 5.47
C LYS A 111 -5.54 7.22 5.77
N ALA A 112 -4.48 6.89 5.02
CA ALA A 112 -3.16 7.50 5.18
C ALA A 112 -3.22 9.03 4.99
N VAL A 113 -3.93 9.49 3.97
CA VAL A 113 -4.12 10.92 3.71
C VAL A 113 -4.95 11.58 4.82
N LYS A 114 -6.07 10.96 5.20
CA LYS A 114 -6.93 11.45 6.29
C LYS A 114 -6.17 11.61 7.61
N ASP A 115 -5.27 10.67 7.91
CA ASP A 115 -4.47 10.66 9.14
C ASP A 115 -3.22 11.54 9.05
N GLY A 116 -2.96 12.17 7.91
CA GLY A 116 -1.83 13.08 7.69
C GLY A 116 -0.47 12.40 7.69
N LEU A 117 -0.38 11.15 7.22
CA LEU A 117 0.89 10.43 7.13
C LEU A 117 1.80 11.04 6.05
N LYS A 118 3.13 10.95 6.26
CA LYS A 118 4.10 11.25 5.20
C LYS A 118 3.96 10.21 4.08
N VAL A 119 3.51 10.62 2.91
CA VAL A 119 3.26 9.73 1.76
C VAL A 119 4.49 9.63 0.88
N VAL A 120 4.89 8.40 0.57
CA VAL A 120 5.92 8.05 -0.41
C VAL A 120 5.32 7.04 -1.39
N VAL A 121 5.39 7.34 -2.67
CA VAL A 121 4.87 6.48 -3.75
C VAL A 121 6.04 5.97 -4.58
N LEU A 122 6.25 4.67 -4.56
CA LEU A 122 7.32 3.98 -5.28
C LEU A 122 6.72 3.18 -6.42
N TYR A 123 7.17 3.46 -7.64
CA TYR A 123 6.68 2.76 -8.83
C TYR A 123 7.57 1.55 -9.15
N ASN A 124 6.98 0.36 -9.15
CA ASN A 124 7.64 -0.89 -9.56
C ASN A 124 7.89 -0.89 -11.08
N SER A 125 8.59 0.12 -11.55
CA SER A 125 8.89 0.39 -12.95
C SER A 125 10.08 1.35 -13.09
N ARG A 126 10.52 1.59 -14.34
CA ARG A 126 11.56 2.56 -14.67
C ARG A 126 11.04 4.01 -14.75
N THR A 127 9.75 4.20 -14.67
CA THR A 127 9.12 5.52 -14.84
C THR A 127 8.06 5.76 -13.78
N VAL A 128 7.83 7.02 -13.46
CA VAL A 128 6.72 7.46 -12.61
C VAL A 128 5.48 7.61 -13.48
N ASN A 129 4.57 6.65 -13.42
CA ASN A 129 3.28 6.73 -14.10
C ASN A 129 2.16 6.98 -13.11
N ARG A 130 1.84 8.24 -12.87
CA ARG A 130 0.81 8.66 -11.91
C ARG A 130 -0.60 8.17 -12.27
N GLY A 131 -0.86 7.81 -13.53
CA GLY A 131 -2.12 7.20 -13.96
C GLY A 131 -2.41 5.84 -13.31
N LEU A 132 -1.36 5.12 -12.91
CA LEU A 132 -1.48 3.85 -12.19
C LEU A 132 -1.67 4.00 -10.68
N CYS A 133 -1.52 5.22 -10.17
CA CYS A 133 -1.63 5.53 -8.75
C CYS A 133 -3.08 5.83 -8.37
N PRO A 134 -3.58 5.36 -7.23
CA PRO A 134 -4.88 5.77 -6.69
C PRO A 134 -4.99 7.30 -6.61
N GLU A 135 -6.16 7.81 -6.97
CA GLU A 135 -6.40 9.25 -7.13
C GLU A 135 -6.03 10.04 -5.88
N THR A 136 -6.36 9.53 -4.72
CA THR A 136 -6.16 10.19 -3.42
C THR A 136 -4.70 10.58 -3.16
N VAL A 137 -3.75 9.75 -3.61
CA VAL A 137 -2.31 9.98 -3.38
C VAL A 137 -1.55 10.39 -4.65
N ARG A 138 -2.24 10.50 -5.79
CA ARG A 138 -1.65 10.77 -7.11
C ARG A 138 -0.82 12.05 -7.17
N ASN A 139 -1.22 13.08 -6.45
CA ASN A 139 -0.61 14.40 -6.50
C ASN A 139 -0.01 14.85 -5.15
N ILE A 140 0.17 13.93 -4.21
CA ILE A 140 0.72 14.24 -2.89
C ILE A 140 1.92 13.35 -2.57
N GLY A 141 2.80 13.84 -1.71
CA GLY A 141 3.98 13.10 -1.26
C GLY A 141 5.11 13.04 -2.29
N THR A 142 6.04 12.16 -2.04
CA THR A 142 7.21 11.92 -2.90
C THR A 142 6.92 10.76 -3.85
N HIS A 143 7.10 10.98 -5.14
CA HIS A 143 6.91 9.95 -6.16
C HIS A 143 8.26 9.59 -6.80
N ARG A 144 8.60 8.29 -6.84
CA ARG A 144 9.88 7.81 -7.37
C ARG A 144 9.73 6.45 -8.06
N GLN A 145 10.41 6.27 -9.20
CA GLN A 145 10.60 4.95 -9.79
C GLN A 145 11.56 4.11 -8.95
N MET A 146 11.36 2.80 -8.95
CA MET A 146 12.21 1.85 -8.25
C MET A 146 13.32 1.26 -9.12
N TRP A 147 13.23 1.42 -10.45
CA TRP A 147 14.14 0.83 -11.42
C TRP A 147 14.86 1.87 -12.25
N TYR A 148 16.06 1.53 -12.71
CA TYR A 148 16.73 2.23 -13.79
C TYR A 148 17.32 1.22 -14.79
N GLN A 149 17.62 1.67 -16.01
CA GLN A 149 18.30 0.86 -16.99
C GLN A 149 19.79 1.20 -16.98
N GLY A 150 20.64 0.18 -16.79
CA GLY A 150 22.09 0.34 -16.88
C GLY A 150 22.60 0.49 -18.32
N ALA A 151 23.87 0.84 -18.46
CA ALA A 151 24.53 0.97 -19.77
C ALA A 151 24.55 -0.35 -20.57
N ASP A 152 24.42 -1.48 -19.87
CA ASP A 152 24.32 -2.83 -20.46
C ASP A 152 22.90 -3.19 -20.92
N GLY A 153 21.93 -2.25 -20.81
CA GLY A 153 20.55 -2.45 -21.18
C GLY A 153 19.70 -3.21 -20.17
N LYS A 154 20.29 -3.68 -19.06
CA LYS A 154 19.58 -4.41 -18.01
C LYS A 154 18.91 -3.47 -17.00
N ASN A 155 17.86 -3.95 -16.37
CA ASN A 155 17.18 -3.22 -15.29
C ASN A 155 17.80 -3.53 -13.93
N TYR A 156 17.97 -2.49 -13.14
CA TYR A 156 18.52 -2.54 -11.79
C TYR A 156 17.62 -1.78 -10.82
N TRP A 157 17.58 -2.20 -9.56
CA TRP A 157 16.94 -1.43 -8.50
C TRP A 157 17.69 -0.11 -8.26
N ASP A 158 16.95 1.01 -8.23
CA ASP A 158 17.50 2.33 -7.90
C ASP A 158 17.57 2.52 -6.37
N ILE A 159 18.45 1.77 -5.73
CA ILE A 159 18.60 1.78 -4.27
C ILE A 159 18.81 3.21 -3.75
N LYS A 160 19.70 3.98 -4.39
CA LYS A 160 19.97 5.37 -4.01
C LYS A 160 18.73 6.25 -4.11
N GLY A 161 17.98 6.14 -5.20
CA GLY A 161 16.74 6.90 -5.40
C GLY A 161 15.66 6.50 -4.41
N ILE A 162 15.51 5.21 -4.11
CA ILE A 162 14.56 4.71 -3.11
C ILE A 162 14.92 5.24 -1.72
N VAL A 163 16.21 5.17 -1.31
CA VAL A 163 16.69 5.72 -0.04
C VAL A 163 16.36 7.20 0.08
N GLN A 164 16.62 8.00 -0.96
CA GLN A 164 16.31 9.43 -0.97
C GLN A 164 14.81 9.71 -0.86
N ALA A 165 13.98 8.90 -1.49
CA ALA A 165 12.52 9.06 -1.46
C ALA A 165 11.92 8.74 -0.08
N ILE A 166 12.45 7.71 0.57
CA ILE A 166 11.97 7.28 1.88
C ILE A 166 12.43 8.24 2.97
N GLY A 167 13.64 8.75 2.88
CA GLY A 167 14.21 9.82 3.72
C GLY A 167 14.32 9.52 5.19
#